data_f824119715a2a84d24df01b58ad36974
#
_entry.id   f824119715a2a84d24df01b58ad36974
#
_cell.length_a   1.000
_cell.length_b   1.000
_cell.length_c   1.000
_cell.angle_alpha   90.00
_cell.angle_beta   90.00
_cell.angle_gamma   90.00
#
_symmetry.space_group_name_H-M   'P 1'
#
loop_
_entity.id
_entity.type
_entity.pdbx_description
1 polymer ?
#
loop_
_entity_poly.entity_id
_entity_poly.type
_entity_poly.pdbx_seq_one_letter_code
_entity_poly.pdbx_strand_id
1 'polypeptide(L)'
;MDTVIDRDLHAASAQPWDLLVVGGGIYGAALALEAARRGLAALLLERGDFGGETTWNSLRIVHGGLRYLQSLDLARHRESVGERGWLLRHFPDLVEPLPCLMPLYSPPRGGRLRRPAVLRAALMVDALLSRDRTLPRSRVLGVEETAKLFPAVDREGLRGGALWHDAVVPDAHRLVVELLRWACRAGARALNYVEAAELRVEGGQVRGLRAVDRELGRSFELKAKAVASCAGPWVRRVARRFDRDVPGLFRPLLAFNVLLDREPLAPGAVAVASRQPDAQTYFLLPWKGKVLAGTAYAPITEELFHGRIPGEPLVEGFLRDLNAALPGFEARREQVLRVLWGRLPAAVEGSATPAPRPVIHDHGREGGPRGLVSVSGVKLTTARSIAEKVLGVFASSGALRLADRPAEVERPAPDPPLPLDELTRLAEEDWGAARDHLRGLVQRQSVLRLEDLLLRRTDWGIDPVRAESAARLCESLGWRASRARPAAAGGMG
;
A
#
# COMPACT_ATOMS: atom_id res chain seq x y z
N MET A 1 -18.11 21.56 3.23
CA MET A 1 -18.70 20.64 2.22
C MET A 1 -17.91 19.35 2.25
N ASP A 2 -18.58 18.23 2.45
CA ASP A 2 -17.97 16.92 2.44
C ASP A 2 -17.40 16.63 1.05
N THR A 3 -16.12 16.31 0.98
CA THR A 3 -15.47 15.98 -0.29
C THR A 3 -15.83 14.55 -0.67
N VAL A 4 -16.51 14.39 -1.80
CA VAL A 4 -16.99 13.13 -2.34
C VAL A 4 -16.06 12.66 -3.45
N ILE A 5 -15.75 11.36 -3.51
CA ILE A 5 -15.18 10.73 -4.70
C ILE A 5 -16.35 10.43 -5.64
N ASP A 6 -16.67 11.40 -6.49
CA ASP A 6 -17.81 11.32 -7.40
C ASP A 6 -17.44 10.56 -8.68
N ARG A 7 -18.14 9.43 -8.91
CA ARG A 7 -18.00 8.59 -10.11
C ARG A 7 -18.88 9.11 -11.26
N ASP A 8 -18.72 10.38 -11.62
CA ASP A 8 -19.40 10.97 -12.75
C ASP A 8 -18.61 10.80 -14.05
N LEU A 9 -18.97 9.77 -14.83
CA LEU A 9 -18.35 9.44 -16.13
C LEU A 9 -18.65 10.50 -17.19
N HIS A 10 -19.83 11.11 -17.14
CA HIS A 10 -20.22 12.14 -18.10
C HIS A 10 -19.35 13.40 -17.90
N ALA A 11 -19.26 13.88 -16.67
CA ALA A 11 -18.41 15.03 -16.36
C ALA A 11 -16.92 14.73 -16.62
N ALA A 12 -16.46 13.51 -16.43
CA ALA A 12 -15.08 13.11 -16.73
C ALA A 12 -14.77 13.13 -18.22
N SER A 13 -15.73 12.81 -19.10
CA SER A 13 -15.57 12.81 -20.56
C SER A 13 -15.84 14.17 -21.21
N ALA A 14 -16.54 15.08 -20.51
CA ALA A 14 -16.93 16.37 -21.05
C ALA A 14 -15.79 17.40 -21.13
N GLN A 15 -14.67 17.20 -20.44
CA GLN A 15 -13.55 18.14 -20.37
C GLN A 15 -12.22 17.49 -20.73
N PRO A 16 -11.24 18.26 -21.25
CA PRO A 16 -9.89 17.80 -21.42
C PRO A 16 -9.13 17.80 -20.08
N TRP A 17 -8.18 16.89 -19.94
CA TRP A 17 -7.33 16.74 -18.76
C TRP A 17 -5.87 17.10 -19.06
N ASP A 18 -5.14 17.56 -18.08
CA ASP A 18 -3.71 17.68 -18.19
C ASP A 18 -3.04 16.32 -18.03
N LEU A 19 -3.49 15.53 -17.03
CA LEU A 19 -2.90 14.24 -16.68
C LEU A 19 -3.98 13.19 -16.43
N LEU A 20 -3.87 12.05 -17.11
CA LEU A 20 -4.58 10.83 -16.74
C LEU A 20 -3.65 9.91 -15.95
N VAL A 21 -4.10 9.48 -14.78
CA VAL A 21 -3.39 8.53 -13.91
C VAL A 21 -4.08 7.18 -14.00
N VAL A 22 -3.36 6.15 -14.46
CA VAL A 22 -3.87 4.79 -14.62
C VAL A 22 -3.43 3.92 -13.44
N GLY A 23 -4.38 3.51 -12.60
CA GLY A 23 -4.17 2.71 -11.40
C GLY A 23 -4.41 3.50 -10.11
N GLY A 24 -5.34 3.00 -9.28
CA GLY A 24 -5.80 3.60 -8.03
C GLY A 24 -5.15 3.03 -6.77
N GLY A 25 -3.92 2.50 -6.88
CA GLY A 25 -3.09 2.15 -5.73
C GLY A 25 -2.44 3.38 -5.10
N ILE A 26 -1.58 3.18 -4.09
CA ILE A 26 -0.93 4.26 -3.35
C ILE A 26 -0.13 5.22 -4.25
N TYR A 27 0.52 4.72 -5.31
CA TYR A 27 1.30 5.56 -6.24
C TYR A 27 0.40 6.45 -7.10
N GLY A 28 -0.70 5.90 -7.63
CA GLY A 28 -1.65 6.70 -8.41
C GLY A 28 -2.38 7.72 -7.56
N ALA A 29 -2.81 7.35 -6.36
CA ALA A 29 -3.47 8.27 -5.44
C ALA A 29 -2.56 9.44 -5.03
N ALA A 30 -1.29 9.15 -4.70
CA ALA A 30 -0.30 10.18 -4.40
C ALA A 30 -0.02 11.07 -5.62
N LEU A 31 0.08 10.50 -6.83
CA LEU A 31 0.30 11.26 -8.06
C LEU A 31 -0.90 12.16 -8.39
N ALA A 32 -2.12 11.68 -8.24
CA ALA A 32 -3.32 12.48 -8.46
C ALA A 32 -3.38 13.68 -7.49
N LEU A 33 -3.03 13.47 -6.22
CA LEU A 33 -2.96 14.54 -5.22
C LEU A 33 -1.88 15.57 -5.58
N GLU A 34 -0.64 15.14 -5.82
CA GLU A 34 0.45 16.08 -6.10
C GLU A 34 0.26 16.80 -7.45
N ALA A 35 -0.34 16.14 -8.45
CA ALA A 35 -0.71 16.78 -9.72
C ALA A 35 -1.75 17.90 -9.51
N ALA A 36 -2.83 17.63 -8.78
CA ALA A 36 -3.86 18.62 -8.49
C ALA A 36 -3.30 19.80 -7.67
N ARG A 37 -2.45 19.54 -6.67
CA ARG A 37 -1.77 20.57 -5.89
C ARG A 37 -0.80 21.43 -6.73
N ARG A 38 -0.32 20.90 -7.85
CA ARG A 38 0.51 21.63 -8.84
C ARG A 38 -0.31 22.32 -9.93
N GLY A 39 -1.63 22.41 -9.75
CA GLY A 39 -2.54 23.13 -10.64
C GLY A 39 -2.94 22.36 -11.90
N LEU A 40 -2.69 21.05 -11.96
CA LEU A 40 -3.07 20.22 -13.09
C LEU A 40 -4.51 19.72 -12.94
N ALA A 41 -5.26 19.74 -14.04
CA ALA A 41 -6.50 18.97 -14.16
C ALA A 41 -6.15 17.48 -14.28
N ALA A 42 -6.30 16.73 -13.17
CA ALA A 42 -5.93 15.33 -13.09
C ALA A 42 -7.16 14.42 -12.96
N LEU A 43 -7.17 13.32 -13.72
CA LEU A 43 -8.18 12.25 -13.61
C LEU A 43 -7.50 10.91 -13.37
N LEU A 44 -7.88 10.25 -12.28
CA LEU A 44 -7.43 8.90 -11.97
C LEU A 44 -8.46 7.86 -12.40
N LEU A 45 -7.99 6.80 -13.05
CA LEU A 45 -8.78 5.64 -13.48
C LEU A 45 -8.28 4.38 -12.80
N GLU A 46 -9.16 3.66 -12.12
CA GLU A 46 -8.88 2.37 -11.51
C GLU A 46 -9.84 1.30 -12.09
N ARG A 47 -9.27 0.21 -12.60
CA ARG A 47 -10.06 -0.87 -13.24
C ARG A 47 -10.89 -1.72 -12.28
N GLY A 48 -10.50 -1.73 -11.01
CA GLY A 48 -11.22 -2.35 -9.90
C GLY A 48 -11.60 -1.31 -8.86
N ASP A 49 -11.48 -1.67 -7.59
CA ASP A 49 -11.63 -0.69 -6.52
C ASP A 49 -10.29 -0.11 -6.08
N PHE A 50 -10.31 1.10 -5.50
CA PHE A 50 -9.13 1.82 -5.04
C PHE A 50 -8.36 1.03 -3.98
N GLY A 51 -7.04 0.95 -4.13
CA GLY A 51 -6.14 0.28 -3.21
C GLY A 51 -6.25 -1.24 -3.15
N GLY A 52 -7.05 -1.87 -4.02
CA GLY A 52 -7.50 -3.26 -3.90
C GLY A 52 -6.44 -4.36 -4.06
N GLU A 53 -5.20 -4.00 -4.47
CA GLU A 53 -4.15 -4.98 -4.76
C GLU A 53 -2.99 -4.91 -3.76
N THR A 54 -1.75 -4.77 -4.22
CA THR A 54 -0.54 -4.76 -3.37
C THR A 54 -0.61 -3.75 -2.22
N THR A 55 -1.29 -2.62 -2.40
CA THR A 55 -1.44 -1.60 -1.36
C THR A 55 -2.21 -2.14 -0.16
N TRP A 56 -3.35 -2.81 -0.38
CA TRP A 56 -4.13 -3.43 0.68
C TRP A 56 -3.38 -4.58 1.37
N ASN A 57 -2.60 -5.33 0.60
CA ASN A 57 -1.88 -6.52 1.05
C ASN A 57 -0.52 -6.22 1.71
N SER A 58 -0.19 -4.95 1.95
CA SER A 58 1.07 -4.53 2.57
C SER A 58 1.16 -4.92 4.05
N LEU A 59 2.40 -4.97 4.59
CA LEU A 59 2.65 -5.17 6.03
C LEU A 59 2.28 -3.94 6.89
N ARG A 60 1.83 -2.84 6.28
CA ARG A 60 1.33 -1.61 6.91
C ARG A 60 2.38 -0.77 7.63
N ILE A 61 3.62 -1.18 7.71
CA ILE A 61 4.70 -0.42 8.34
C ILE A 61 5.24 0.64 7.37
N VAL A 62 5.29 1.88 7.84
CA VAL A 62 5.93 3.02 7.17
C VAL A 62 7.34 3.14 7.71
N HIS A 63 8.28 2.46 7.08
CA HIS A 63 9.65 2.39 7.55
C HIS A 63 10.42 3.71 7.34
N GLY A 64 11.05 4.22 8.39
CA GLY A 64 11.97 5.36 8.34
C GLY A 64 13.33 5.06 7.70
N GLY A 65 13.56 3.81 7.30
CA GLY A 65 14.75 3.46 6.52
C GLY A 65 16.01 3.15 7.33
N LEU A 66 15.92 2.74 8.58
CA LEU A 66 17.07 2.33 9.41
C LEU A 66 18.02 1.35 8.68
N ARG A 67 17.47 0.44 7.84
CA ARG A 67 18.24 -0.47 7.01
C ARG A 67 19.19 0.25 6.04
N TYR A 68 18.85 1.45 5.58
CA TYR A 68 19.70 2.21 4.66
C TYR A 68 20.94 2.79 5.32
N LEU A 69 20.89 3.06 6.61
CA LEU A 69 22.08 3.46 7.38
C LEU A 69 23.12 2.34 7.44
N GLN A 70 22.66 1.08 7.48
CA GLN A 70 23.55 -0.07 7.44
C GLN A 70 24.30 -0.23 6.10
N SER A 71 23.72 0.28 5.01
CA SER A 71 24.32 0.32 3.67
C SER A 71 24.90 1.69 3.30
N LEU A 72 24.95 2.65 4.23
CA LEU A 72 25.41 4.02 4.07
C LEU A 72 24.64 4.81 2.98
N ASP A 73 23.44 4.40 2.64
CA ASP A 73 22.57 5.12 1.70
C ASP A 73 21.79 6.23 2.39
N LEU A 74 22.49 7.31 2.73
CA LEU A 74 21.94 8.45 3.47
C LEU A 74 20.81 9.17 2.69
N ALA A 75 20.86 9.15 1.37
CA ALA A 75 19.85 9.80 0.54
C ALA A 75 18.49 9.09 0.70
N ARG A 76 18.46 7.78 0.57
CA ARG A 76 17.22 6.98 0.78
C ARG A 76 16.76 6.99 2.23
N HIS A 77 17.67 7.06 3.18
CA HIS A 77 17.30 7.22 4.59
C HIS A 77 16.55 8.54 4.80
N ARG A 78 17.12 9.67 4.34
CA ARG A 78 16.49 10.99 4.45
C ARG A 78 15.14 11.06 3.74
N GLU A 79 15.03 10.49 2.55
CA GLU A 79 13.77 10.37 1.82
C GLU A 79 12.72 9.62 2.64
N SER A 80 13.06 8.44 3.18
CA SER A 80 12.13 7.62 3.97
C SER A 80 11.70 8.30 5.27
N VAL A 81 12.62 8.95 5.99
CA VAL A 81 12.30 9.71 7.21
C VAL A 81 11.40 10.91 6.88
N GLY A 82 11.71 11.63 5.79
CA GLY A 82 10.89 12.77 5.34
C GLY A 82 9.47 12.36 5.00
N GLU A 83 9.30 11.27 4.24
CA GLU A 83 7.99 10.76 3.84
C GLU A 83 7.20 10.19 5.04
N ARG A 84 7.85 9.47 5.96
CA ARG A 84 7.22 9.04 7.22
C ARG A 84 6.72 10.23 8.02
N GLY A 85 7.55 11.25 8.19
CA GLY A 85 7.17 12.46 8.92
C GLY A 85 6.06 13.24 8.21
N TRP A 86 6.02 13.23 6.86
CA TRP A 86 4.93 13.82 6.11
C TRP A 86 3.61 13.08 6.37
N LEU A 87 3.60 11.75 6.33
CA LEU A 87 2.42 10.94 6.61
C LEU A 87 1.90 11.16 8.04
N LEU A 88 2.77 11.12 9.05
CA LEU A 88 2.40 11.38 10.45
C LEU A 88 1.76 12.76 10.65
N ARG A 89 2.26 13.79 9.95
CA ARG A 89 1.72 15.15 10.08
C ARG A 89 0.39 15.36 9.37
N HIS A 90 0.20 14.76 8.18
CA HIS A 90 -0.98 15.02 7.37
C HIS A 90 -2.10 14.00 7.58
N PHE A 91 -1.80 12.85 8.16
CA PHE A 91 -2.75 11.78 8.43
C PHE A 91 -2.64 11.25 9.86
N PRO A 92 -2.70 12.15 10.90
CA PRO A 92 -2.54 11.71 12.29
C PRO A 92 -3.68 10.80 12.78
N ASP A 93 -4.80 10.77 12.06
CA ASP A 93 -5.96 9.90 12.26
C ASP A 93 -5.80 8.50 11.63
N LEU A 94 -4.81 8.30 10.76
CA LEU A 94 -4.60 7.05 10.00
C LEU A 94 -3.19 6.50 10.12
N VAL A 95 -2.25 7.31 10.58
CA VAL A 95 -0.83 6.96 10.66
C VAL A 95 -0.34 7.21 12.07
N GLU A 96 0.05 6.15 12.74
CA GLU A 96 0.42 6.17 14.16
C GLU A 96 1.91 5.85 14.34
N PRO A 97 2.57 6.39 15.38
CA PRO A 97 3.89 5.96 15.80
C PRO A 97 3.90 4.46 16.15
N LEU A 98 4.89 3.74 15.65
CA LEU A 98 5.06 2.30 15.89
C LEU A 98 6.40 2.04 16.56
N PRO A 99 6.45 1.64 17.85
CA PRO A 99 7.66 1.11 18.43
C PRO A 99 8.04 -0.22 17.78
N CYS A 100 9.29 -0.36 17.37
CA CYS A 100 9.85 -1.55 16.74
C CYS A 100 11.01 -2.07 17.60
N LEU A 101 10.93 -3.32 18.00
CA LEU A 101 11.94 -3.98 18.82
C LEU A 101 12.60 -5.11 18.04
N MET A 102 13.94 -5.09 17.98
CA MET A 102 14.75 -6.18 17.43
C MET A 102 15.62 -6.76 18.52
N PRO A 103 15.42 -8.00 18.95
CA PRO A 103 16.34 -8.71 19.85
C PRO A 103 17.73 -8.85 19.23
N LEU A 104 18.76 -8.64 20.03
CA LEU A 104 20.16 -8.73 19.63
C LEU A 104 20.80 -9.96 20.23
N TYR A 105 21.44 -10.77 19.39
CA TYR A 105 22.01 -12.06 19.77
C TYR A 105 23.53 -12.14 19.55
N SER A 106 24.18 -13.04 20.25
CA SER A 106 25.56 -13.48 19.99
C SER A 106 25.60 -15.01 19.95
N PRO A 107 25.90 -15.63 18.78
CA PRO A 107 26.20 -15.01 17.48
C PRO A 107 24.99 -14.25 16.88
N PRO A 108 25.23 -13.25 15.98
CA PRO A 108 24.14 -12.47 15.39
C PRO A 108 23.24 -13.34 14.51
N ARG A 109 21.90 -13.20 14.66
CA ARG A 109 20.89 -13.81 13.79
C ARG A 109 20.59 -12.90 12.60
N GLY A 110 20.52 -13.44 11.38
CA GLY A 110 20.19 -12.68 10.18
C GLY A 110 21.28 -11.72 9.69
N GLY A 111 22.57 -12.07 9.89
CA GLY A 111 23.71 -11.44 9.24
C GLY A 111 24.55 -10.48 10.09
N ARG A 112 25.76 -10.17 9.58
CA ARG A 112 26.79 -9.39 10.31
C ARG A 112 26.39 -7.95 10.67
N LEU A 113 25.50 -7.34 9.89
CA LEU A 113 25.01 -5.96 10.12
C LEU A 113 24.15 -5.84 11.38
N ARG A 114 23.78 -6.95 12.02
CA ARG A 114 23.02 -6.99 13.27
C ARG A 114 23.88 -7.15 14.53
N ARG A 115 25.20 -7.00 14.39
CA ARG A 115 26.07 -6.91 15.56
C ARG A 115 25.63 -5.71 16.43
N PRO A 116 25.54 -5.89 17.75
CA PRO A 116 25.09 -4.82 18.65
C PRO A 116 25.83 -3.49 18.46
N ALA A 117 27.14 -3.54 18.20
CA ALA A 117 27.95 -2.34 17.97
C ALA A 117 27.57 -1.59 16.67
N VAL A 118 27.33 -2.35 15.57
CA VAL A 118 26.94 -1.76 14.28
C VAL A 118 25.56 -1.13 14.39
N LEU A 119 24.65 -1.80 15.08
CA LEU A 119 23.29 -1.28 15.24
C LEU A 119 23.25 -0.06 16.18
N ARG A 120 24.07 -0.06 17.26
CA ARG A 120 24.25 1.15 18.10
C ARG A 120 24.71 2.33 17.27
N ALA A 121 25.72 2.17 16.44
CA ALA A 121 26.21 3.22 15.56
C ALA A 121 25.12 3.71 14.60
N ALA A 122 24.37 2.80 13.97
CA ALA A 122 23.26 3.14 13.08
C ALA A 122 22.14 3.93 13.80
N LEU A 123 21.77 3.52 15.03
CA LEU A 123 20.77 4.23 15.85
C LEU A 123 21.25 5.62 16.30
N MET A 124 22.54 5.79 16.60
CA MET A 124 23.13 7.10 16.89
C MET A 124 23.09 8.03 15.67
N VAL A 125 23.42 7.50 14.50
CA VAL A 125 23.34 8.25 13.22
C VAL A 125 21.89 8.59 12.89
N ASP A 126 20.96 7.66 13.07
CA ASP A 126 19.52 7.91 12.93
C ASP A 126 19.06 9.05 13.82
N ALA A 127 19.42 9.02 15.11
CA ALA A 127 19.06 10.07 16.06
C ALA A 127 19.63 11.46 15.70
N LEU A 128 20.79 11.50 15.04
CA LEU A 128 21.42 12.75 14.57
C LEU A 128 20.81 13.26 13.25
N LEU A 129 20.46 12.35 12.35
CA LEU A 129 19.94 12.68 11.02
C LEU A 129 18.41 12.87 11.01
N SER A 130 17.69 12.23 11.92
CA SER A 130 16.25 12.37 12.04
C SER A 130 15.90 13.73 12.65
N ARG A 131 15.47 14.66 11.78
CA ARG A 131 14.91 15.96 12.21
C ARG A 131 13.48 15.83 12.74
N ASP A 132 12.90 14.65 12.64
CA ASP A 132 11.54 14.36 13.09
C ASP A 132 11.53 14.20 14.62
N ARG A 133 11.13 15.26 15.30
CA ARG A 133 11.00 15.30 16.77
C ARG A 133 9.68 14.71 17.26
N THR A 134 8.81 14.24 16.36
CA THR A 134 7.49 13.69 16.72
C THR A 134 7.59 12.27 17.26
N LEU A 135 8.67 11.55 16.93
CA LEU A 135 8.90 10.18 17.36
C LEU A 135 9.92 10.11 18.53
N PRO A 136 9.73 9.17 19.48
CA PRO A 136 10.71 8.92 20.54
C PRO A 136 12.06 8.47 19.97
N ARG A 137 13.14 8.82 20.69
CA ARG A 137 14.51 8.46 20.27
C ARG A 137 14.75 6.96 20.31
N SER A 138 15.50 6.48 19.32
CA SER A 138 15.98 5.10 19.26
C SER A 138 16.99 4.82 20.38
N ARG A 139 16.93 3.63 20.97
CA ARG A 139 17.82 3.22 22.06
C ARG A 139 18.14 1.74 22.04
N VAL A 140 19.24 1.36 22.69
CA VAL A 140 19.60 -0.03 22.92
C VAL A 140 19.22 -0.43 24.33
N LEU A 141 18.51 -1.54 24.47
CA LEU A 141 17.98 -2.08 25.71
C LEU A 141 18.89 -3.16 26.27
N GLY A 142 18.91 -3.31 27.59
CA GLY A 142 19.48 -4.48 28.25
C GLY A 142 18.62 -5.74 28.03
N VAL A 143 19.16 -6.90 28.48
CA VAL A 143 18.50 -8.20 28.35
C VAL A 143 17.13 -8.22 29.04
N GLU A 144 17.07 -7.79 30.30
CA GLU A 144 15.84 -7.85 31.10
C GLU A 144 14.78 -6.86 30.59
N GLU A 145 15.19 -5.67 30.15
CA GLU A 145 14.27 -4.71 29.56
C GLU A 145 13.70 -5.23 28.22
N THR A 146 14.53 -5.88 27.41
CA THR A 146 14.12 -6.53 26.17
C THR A 146 13.09 -7.63 26.45
N ALA A 147 13.37 -8.49 27.42
CA ALA A 147 12.46 -9.59 27.81
C ALA A 147 11.15 -9.08 28.44
N LYS A 148 11.17 -7.95 29.13
CA LYS A 148 9.96 -7.32 29.67
C LYS A 148 9.05 -6.80 28.55
N LEU A 149 9.62 -6.17 27.51
CA LEU A 149 8.86 -5.64 26.37
C LEU A 149 8.42 -6.74 25.41
N PHE A 150 9.16 -7.83 25.33
CA PHE A 150 8.88 -8.96 24.48
C PHE A 150 9.05 -10.28 25.28
N PRO A 151 8.05 -10.68 26.07
CA PRO A 151 8.16 -11.85 26.95
C PRO A 151 8.44 -13.17 26.24
N ALA A 152 7.97 -13.31 24.99
CA ALA A 152 8.20 -14.51 24.15
C ALA A 152 9.58 -14.55 23.48
N VAL A 153 10.49 -13.59 23.79
CA VAL A 153 11.83 -13.57 23.21
C VAL A 153 12.62 -14.82 23.56
N ASP A 154 13.31 -15.40 22.57
CA ASP A 154 14.28 -16.47 22.84
C ASP A 154 15.45 -15.92 23.64
N ARG A 155 15.65 -16.42 24.86
CA ARG A 155 16.71 -15.94 25.77
C ARG A 155 18.09 -16.52 25.47
N GLU A 156 18.18 -17.57 24.68
CA GLU A 156 19.47 -18.20 24.34
C GLU A 156 20.32 -17.28 23.45
N GLY A 157 21.46 -16.87 23.98
CA GLY A 157 22.37 -15.94 23.31
C GLY A 157 21.89 -14.50 23.25
N LEU A 158 20.79 -14.14 23.92
CA LEU A 158 20.28 -12.77 23.97
C LEU A 158 21.27 -11.81 24.63
N ARG A 159 21.53 -10.66 24.02
CA ARG A 159 22.43 -9.59 24.48
C ARG A 159 21.73 -8.26 24.71
N GLY A 160 20.43 -8.21 24.54
CA GLY A 160 19.59 -7.01 24.65
C GLY A 160 18.71 -6.81 23.44
N GLY A 161 18.27 -5.58 23.21
CA GLY A 161 17.40 -5.24 22.09
C GLY A 161 17.70 -3.85 21.52
N ALA A 162 17.39 -3.66 20.25
CA ALA A 162 17.35 -2.34 19.63
C ALA A 162 15.89 -1.91 19.53
N LEU A 163 15.56 -0.76 20.10
CA LEU A 163 14.25 -0.14 20.05
C LEU A 163 14.34 1.14 19.22
N TRP A 164 13.53 1.23 18.17
CA TRP A 164 13.36 2.43 17.35
C TRP A 164 11.87 2.66 17.07
N HIS A 165 11.53 3.78 16.45
CA HIS A 165 10.16 4.09 16.09
C HIS A 165 10.04 4.29 14.58
N ASP A 166 9.19 3.50 13.97
CA ASP A 166 8.65 3.69 12.64
C ASP A 166 7.23 4.27 12.74
N ALA A 167 6.42 4.14 11.70
CA ALA A 167 5.00 4.41 11.77
C ALA A 167 4.21 3.24 11.20
N VAL A 168 2.95 3.13 11.56
CA VAL A 168 2.02 2.13 11.03
C VAL A 168 0.81 2.82 10.41
N VAL A 169 0.31 2.24 9.33
CA VAL A 169 -0.97 2.58 8.69
C VAL A 169 -1.90 1.38 8.90
N PRO A 170 -2.65 1.30 10.00
CA PRO A 170 -3.50 0.14 10.28
C PRO A 170 -4.45 -0.18 9.12
N ASP A 171 -4.95 0.84 8.46
CA ASP A 171 -5.88 0.75 7.33
C ASP A 171 -5.31 1.41 6.07
N ALA A 172 -4.35 0.74 5.40
CA ALA A 172 -3.66 1.26 4.22
C ALA A 172 -4.62 1.62 3.06
N HIS A 173 -5.75 0.93 2.95
CA HIS A 173 -6.81 1.24 2.00
C HIS A 173 -7.52 2.57 2.33
N ARG A 174 -7.78 2.85 3.61
CA ARG A 174 -8.34 4.15 4.03
C ARG A 174 -7.37 5.29 3.70
N LEU A 175 -6.07 5.09 3.86
CA LEU A 175 -5.08 6.09 3.45
C LEU A 175 -5.20 6.41 1.94
N VAL A 176 -5.42 5.40 1.08
CA VAL A 176 -5.63 5.62 -0.36
C VAL A 176 -6.90 6.44 -0.60
N VAL A 177 -8.00 6.08 0.05
CA VAL A 177 -9.27 6.81 -0.08
C VAL A 177 -9.12 8.27 0.37
N GLU A 178 -8.47 8.51 1.51
CA GLU A 178 -8.26 9.86 2.03
C GLU A 178 -7.29 10.69 1.16
N LEU A 179 -6.27 10.07 0.56
CA LEU A 179 -5.45 10.73 -0.47
C LEU A 179 -6.28 11.13 -1.69
N LEU A 180 -7.18 10.27 -2.15
CA LEU A 180 -8.07 10.55 -3.28
C LEU A 180 -9.11 11.62 -2.93
N ARG A 181 -9.69 11.60 -1.72
CA ARG A 181 -10.57 12.68 -1.26
C ARG A 181 -9.83 14.02 -1.23
N TRP A 182 -8.61 14.03 -0.73
CA TRP A 182 -7.79 15.25 -0.76
C TRP A 182 -7.45 15.69 -2.18
N ALA A 183 -7.13 14.76 -3.08
CA ALA A 183 -6.93 15.05 -4.50
C ALA A 183 -8.18 15.66 -5.15
N CYS A 184 -9.38 15.10 -4.85
CA CYS A 184 -10.65 15.63 -5.35
C CYS A 184 -10.94 17.04 -4.81
N ARG A 185 -10.64 17.30 -3.53
CA ARG A 185 -10.73 18.67 -2.96
C ARG A 185 -9.77 19.64 -3.64
N ALA A 186 -8.62 19.15 -4.09
CA ALA A 186 -7.65 19.95 -4.84
C ALA A 186 -7.97 20.09 -6.34
N GLY A 187 -9.11 19.54 -6.81
CA GLY A 187 -9.58 19.65 -8.20
C GLY A 187 -9.35 18.45 -9.09
N ALA A 188 -8.79 17.34 -8.57
CA ALA A 188 -8.74 16.09 -9.31
C ALA A 188 -10.10 15.37 -9.35
N ARG A 189 -10.21 14.36 -10.20
CA ARG A 189 -11.29 13.35 -10.15
C ARG A 189 -10.72 11.94 -10.08
N ALA A 190 -11.48 11.01 -9.52
CA ALA A 190 -11.10 9.60 -9.44
C ALA A 190 -12.30 8.71 -9.77
N LEU A 191 -12.09 7.74 -10.66
CA LEU A 191 -13.10 6.79 -11.12
C LEU A 191 -12.61 5.37 -10.87
N ASN A 192 -13.31 4.61 -10.04
CA ASN A 192 -13.11 3.18 -9.91
C ASN A 192 -13.98 2.40 -10.91
N TYR A 193 -13.63 1.13 -11.13
CA TYR A 193 -14.24 0.26 -12.14
C TYR A 193 -14.22 0.85 -13.56
N VAL A 194 -13.19 1.63 -13.86
CA VAL A 194 -12.92 2.19 -15.18
C VAL A 194 -11.54 1.76 -15.66
N GLU A 195 -11.50 0.99 -16.74
CA GLU A 195 -10.27 0.48 -17.32
C GLU A 195 -9.75 1.41 -18.43
N ALA A 196 -8.48 1.81 -18.35
CA ALA A 196 -7.77 2.44 -19.44
C ALA A 196 -7.46 1.38 -20.51
N ALA A 197 -8.17 1.40 -21.62
CA ALA A 197 -8.13 0.34 -22.61
C ALA A 197 -7.11 0.55 -23.74
N GLU A 198 -7.00 1.79 -24.24
CA GLU A 198 -6.15 2.08 -25.40
C GLU A 198 -5.62 3.51 -25.31
N LEU A 199 -4.33 3.70 -25.62
CA LEU A 199 -3.73 5.02 -25.67
C LEU A 199 -4.05 5.70 -27.02
N ARG A 200 -4.37 6.99 -26.98
CA ARG A 200 -4.52 7.83 -28.17
C ARG A 200 -3.27 8.64 -28.41
N VAL A 201 -2.66 8.45 -29.57
CA VAL A 201 -1.40 9.09 -29.96
C VAL A 201 -1.57 9.73 -31.33
N GLU A 202 -1.17 11.00 -31.47
CA GLU A 202 -1.13 11.71 -32.73
C GLU A 202 0.22 12.45 -32.86
N GLY A 203 0.90 12.29 -33.99
CA GLY A 203 2.21 12.88 -34.20
C GLY A 203 3.27 12.47 -33.15
N GLY A 204 3.17 11.25 -32.63
CA GLY A 204 4.06 10.75 -31.58
C GLY A 204 3.82 11.36 -30.20
N GLN A 205 2.71 12.08 -30.01
CA GLN A 205 2.30 12.65 -28.73
C GLN A 205 1.02 12.02 -28.20
N VAL A 206 0.95 11.84 -26.89
CA VAL A 206 -0.29 11.46 -26.20
C VAL A 206 -1.37 12.52 -26.42
N ARG A 207 -2.59 12.08 -26.76
CA ARG A 207 -3.80 12.91 -26.90
C ARG A 207 -4.91 12.48 -25.94
N GLY A 208 -4.71 11.39 -25.21
CA GLY A 208 -5.68 10.84 -24.28
C GLY A 208 -5.71 9.33 -24.30
N LEU A 209 -6.83 8.76 -23.92
CA LEU A 209 -7.07 7.32 -23.99
C LEU A 209 -8.55 6.99 -24.16
N ARG A 210 -8.82 5.77 -24.65
CA ARG A 210 -10.13 5.16 -24.58
C ARG A 210 -10.26 4.40 -23.27
N ALA A 211 -11.29 4.70 -22.51
CA ALA A 211 -11.63 4.04 -21.26
C ALA A 211 -12.87 3.16 -21.42
N VAL A 212 -12.99 2.14 -20.56
CA VAL A 212 -14.13 1.25 -20.50
C VAL A 212 -14.69 1.23 -19.09
N ASP A 213 -15.93 1.62 -18.93
CA ASP A 213 -16.70 1.38 -17.71
C ASP A 213 -16.99 -0.12 -17.57
N ARG A 214 -16.41 -0.73 -16.54
CA ARG A 214 -16.52 -2.18 -16.31
C ARG A 214 -17.85 -2.61 -15.69
N GLU A 215 -18.61 -1.68 -15.16
CA GLU A 215 -19.96 -1.93 -14.63
C GLU A 215 -21.00 -1.95 -15.76
N LEU A 216 -20.90 -1.01 -16.70
CA LEU A 216 -21.86 -0.85 -17.79
C LEU A 216 -21.38 -1.42 -19.12
N GLY A 217 -20.10 -1.77 -19.24
CA GLY A 217 -19.49 -2.25 -20.48
C GLY A 217 -19.36 -1.18 -21.58
N ARG A 218 -19.52 0.12 -21.23
CA ARG A 218 -19.49 1.22 -22.19
C ARG A 218 -18.10 1.80 -22.33
N SER A 219 -17.69 2.09 -23.56
CA SER A 219 -16.45 2.81 -23.85
C SER A 219 -16.69 4.30 -24.02
N PHE A 220 -15.70 5.11 -23.62
CA PHE A 220 -15.71 6.56 -23.82
C PHE A 220 -14.28 7.08 -23.99
N GLU A 221 -14.16 8.24 -24.64
CA GLU A 221 -12.87 8.87 -24.94
C GLU A 221 -12.54 9.93 -23.88
N LEU A 222 -11.28 9.94 -23.46
CA LEU A 222 -10.73 10.92 -22.54
C LEU A 222 -9.58 11.66 -23.22
N LYS A 223 -9.73 12.97 -23.40
CA LYS A 223 -8.67 13.83 -23.96
C LYS A 223 -7.68 14.22 -22.88
N ALA A 224 -6.39 14.09 -23.13
CA ALA A 224 -5.35 14.48 -22.18
C ALA A 224 -4.02 14.81 -22.85
N LYS A 225 -3.20 15.64 -22.18
CA LYS A 225 -1.84 15.99 -22.60
C LYS A 225 -0.81 14.91 -22.25
N ALA A 226 -1.05 14.19 -21.12
CA ALA A 226 -0.15 13.19 -20.61
C ALA A 226 -0.90 12.03 -19.92
N VAL A 227 -0.25 10.86 -19.86
CA VAL A 227 -0.72 9.65 -19.19
C VAL A 227 0.39 9.09 -18.30
N ALA A 228 0.10 8.87 -17.03
CA ALA A 228 0.97 8.16 -16.10
C ALA A 228 0.41 6.79 -15.77
N SER A 229 1.12 5.73 -16.10
CA SER A 229 0.75 4.37 -15.72
C SER A 229 1.33 4.02 -14.35
N CYS A 230 0.49 4.04 -13.33
CA CYS A 230 0.74 3.59 -11.96
C CYS A 230 0.04 2.24 -11.68
N ALA A 231 -0.04 1.37 -12.69
CA ALA A 231 -0.81 0.13 -12.67
C ALA A 231 -0.20 -0.99 -11.80
N GLY A 232 0.77 -0.65 -10.93
CA GLY A 232 1.38 -1.59 -9.99
C GLY A 232 1.91 -2.85 -10.69
N PRO A 233 1.46 -4.05 -10.27
CA PRO A 233 1.91 -5.30 -10.88
C PRO A 233 1.65 -5.42 -12.39
N TRP A 234 0.69 -4.70 -12.92
CA TRP A 234 0.33 -4.73 -14.34
C TRP A 234 0.99 -3.65 -15.18
N VAL A 235 1.91 -2.86 -14.61
CA VAL A 235 2.54 -1.73 -15.31
C VAL A 235 3.24 -2.15 -16.60
N ARG A 236 3.94 -3.30 -16.62
CA ARG A 236 4.58 -3.86 -17.84
C ARG A 236 3.53 -4.24 -18.88
N ARG A 237 2.41 -4.86 -18.48
CA ARG A 237 1.29 -5.22 -19.39
C ARG A 237 0.63 -3.97 -19.97
N VAL A 238 0.46 -2.92 -19.18
CA VAL A 238 -0.07 -1.63 -19.67
C VAL A 238 0.92 -0.97 -20.63
N ALA A 239 2.22 -0.97 -20.33
CA ALA A 239 3.26 -0.47 -21.21
C ALA A 239 3.25 -1.21 -22.57
N ARG A 240 3.17 -2.55 -22.57
CA ARG A 240 3.05 -3.37 -23.78
C ARG A 240 1.83 -3.01 -24.62
N ARG A 241 0.72 -2.67 -23.98
CA ARG A 241 -0.53 -2.30 -24.67
C ARG A 241 -0.51 -0.86 -25.20
N PHE A 242 0.16 0.05 -24.51
CA PHE A 242 0.18 1.49 -24.86
C PHE A 242 1.34 1.88 -25.76
N ASP A 243 2.41 1.12 -25.78
CA ASP A 243 3.61 1.36 -26.57
C ASP A 243 4.30 0.03 -26.91
N ARG A 244 5.17 -0.44 -26.00
CA ARG A 244 6.00 -1.64 -26.20
C ARG A 244 6.23 -2.38 -24.91
N ASP A 245 6.75 -3.60 -24.99
CA ASP A 245 7.20 -4.33 -23.83
C ASP A 245 8.48 -3.71 -23.26
N VAL A 246 8.47 -3.41 -21.96
CA VAL A 246 9.60 -2.89 -21.19
C VAL A 246 9.88 -3.84 -20.02
N PRO A 247 10.71 -4.89 -20.22
CA PRO A 247 10.94 -5.93 -19.20
C PRO A 247 11.47 -5.37 -17.87
N GLY A 248 12.22 -4.26 -17.93
CA GLY A 248 12.76 -3.57 -16.75
C GLY A 248 11.70 -2.94 -15.84
N LEU A 249 10.49 -2.71 -16.31
CA LEU A 249 9.42 -2.12 -15.51
C LEU A 249 8.95 -3.04 -14.39
N PHE A 250 8.76 -4.34 -14.67
CA PHE A 250 8.25 -5.26 -13.67
C PHE A 250 8.70 -6.68 -13.96
N ARG A 251 9.44 -7.25 -13.02
CA ARG A 251 9.78 -8.67 -12.95
C ARG A 251 9.02 -9.24 -11.76
N PRO A 252 8.16 -10.26 -11.94
CA PRO A 252 7.25 -10.66 -10.89
C PRO A 252 7.96 -11.30 -9.67
N LEU A 253 7.56 -10.86 -8.49
CA LEU A 253 7.92 -11.42 -7.19
C LEU A 253 6.64 -11.51 -6.35
N LEU A 254 6.39 -12.63 -5.74
CA LEU A 254 5.35 -12.78 -4.74
C LEU A 254 5.82 -12.31 -3.38
N ALA A 255 5.05 -11.45 -2.76
CA ALA A 255 5.23 -11.03 -1.37
C ALA A 255 3.95 -11.35 -0.61
N PHE A 256 4.05 -11.86 0.62
CA PHE A 256 2.84 -12.11 1.40
C PHE A 256 3.06 -11.90 2.89
N ASN A 257 1.96 -11.58 3.55
CA ASN A 257 1.88 -11.44 4.99
C ASN A 257 0.77 -12.36 5.49
N VAL A 258 0.91 -12.88 6.70
CA VAL A 258 -0.03 -13.83 7.29
C VAL A 258 -0.64 -13.19 8.54
N LEU A 259 -1.97 -13.14 8.58
CA LEU A 259 -2.73 -12.75 9.77
C LEU A 259 -3.02 -13.99 10.59
N LEU A 260 -2.49 -14.01 11.81
CA LEU A 260 -2.64 -15.10 12.75
C LEU A 260 -3.63 -14.75 13.85
N ASP A 261 -4.52 -15.67 14.17
CA ASP A 261 -5.43 -15.60 15.33
C ASP A 261 -4.64 -15.87 16.62
N ARG A 262 -3.84 -14.88 16.98
CA ARG A 262 -2.97 -14.89 18.16
C ARG A 262 -2.94 -13.50 18.77
N GLU A 263 -2.88 -13.46 20.10
CA GLU A 263 -2.64 -12.22 20.82
C GLU A 263 -1.29 -11.58 20.44
N PRO A 264 -1.21 -10.25 20.37
CA PRO A 264 0.03 -9.53 20.12
C PRO A 264 1.13 -9.93 21.12
N LEU A 265 2.34 -10.12 20.60
CA LEU A 265 3.51 -10.56 21.41
C LEU A 265 4.18 -9.43 22.18
N ALA A 266 3.93 -8.21 21.78
CA ALA A 266 4.49 -6.98 22.36
C ALA A 266 3.56 -5.80 22.04
N PRO A 267 3.68 -4.66 22.74
CA PRO A 267 2.92 -3.45 22.44
C PRO A 267 3.19 -2.84 21.05
N GLY A 268 4.34 -3.18 20.45
CA GLY A 268 4.75 -2.74 19.13
C GLY A 268 5.19 -3.89 18.23
N ALA A 269 5.77 -3.56 17.08
CA ALA A 269 6.29 -4.56 16.17
C ALA A 269 7.57 -5.21 16.71
N VAL A 270 7.70 -6.52 16.58
CA VAL A 270 8.95 -7.23 16.86
C VAL A 270 9.57 -7.74 15.56
N ALA A 271 10.88 -7.55 15.41
CA ALA A 271 11.65 -7.98 14.25
C ALA A 271 12.48 -9.21 14.63
N VAL A 272 12.15 -10.38 14.08
CA VAL A 272 12.81 -11.66 14.40
C VAL A 272 13.48 -12.27 13.18
N ALA A 273 14.51 -13.07 13.41
CA ALA A 273 15.16 -13.88 12.38
C ALA A 273 15.62 -15.20 12.98
N SER A 274 15.64 -16.27 12.20
CA SER A 274 16.16 -17.56 12.63
C SER A 274 17.67 -17.51 12.85
N ARG A 275 18.22 -18.58 13.42
CA ARG A 275 19.66 -18.72 13.70
C ARG A 275 20.49 -18.97 12.44
N GLN A 276 19.87 -19.25 11.30
CA GLN A 276 20.57 -19.52 10.05
C GLN A 276 21.32 -18.28 9.54
N PRO A 277 22.48 -18.44 8.90
CA PRO A 277 23.15 -17.36 8.18
C PRO A 277 22.20 -16.76 7.14
N ASP A 278 22.21 -15.43 7.02
CA ASP A 278 21.41 -14.67 6.05
C ASP A 278 19.89 -14.88 6.13
N ALA A 279 19.40 -15.41 7.25
CA ALA A 279 17.98 -15.58 7.50
C ALA A 279 17.21 -14.28 7.30
N GLN A 280 16.06 -14.38 6.65
CA GLN A 280 15.15 -13.27 6.46
C GLN A 280 14.66 -12.75 7.82
N THR A 281 14.45 -11.42 7.89
CA THR A 281 13.78 -10.80 9.04
C THR A 281 12.29 -10.73 8.78
N TYR A 282 11.55 -11.25 9.72
CA TYR A 282 10.11 -11.09 9.77
C TYR A 282 9.74 -10.08 10.84
N PHE A 283 8.75 -9.25 10.52
CA PHE A 283 8.10 -8.40 11.51
C PHE A 283 6.78 -9.06 11.94
N LEU A 284 6.56 -9.08 13.24
CA LEU A 284 5.28 -9.45 13.84
C LEU A 284 4.66 -8.17 14.39
N LEU A 285 3.58 -7.75 13.79
CA LEU A 285 2.93 -6.48 14.06
C LEU A 285 1.62 -6.72 14.81
N PRO A 286 1.37 -6.06 15.95
CA PRO A 286 0.03 -5.97 16.51
C PRO A 286 -0.93 -5.32 15.52
N TRP A 287 -1.99 -6.02 15.15
CA TRP A 287 -2.96 -5.48 14.21
C TRP A 287 -4.38 -5.97 14.55
N LYS A 288 -5.23 -5.04 15.00
CA LYS A 288 -6.62 -5.29 15.36
C LYS A 288 -6.80 -6.47 16.34
N GLY A 289 -5.98 -6.51 17.39
CA GLY A 289 -6.00 -7.57 18.42
C GLY A 289 -5.38 -8.90 17.97
N LYS A 290 -4.78 -8.96 16.79
CA LYS A 290 -4.16 -10.15 16.20
C LYS A 290 -2.69 -9.89 15.87
N VAL A 291 -2.00 -10.90 15.34
CA VAL A 291 -0.61 -10.79 14.86
C VAL A 291 -0.59 -10.82 13.34
N LEU A 292 -0.17 -9.72 12.73
CA LEU A 292 0.19 -9.69 11.30
C LEU A 292 1.69 -9.93 11.14
N ALA A 293 2.05 -11.07 10.54
CA ALA A 293 3.44 -11.51 10.39
C ALA A 293 3.90 -11.46 8.93
N GLY A 294 5.10 -10.97 8.68
CA GLY A 294 5.68 -10.90 7.33
C GLY A 294 6.91 -9.99 7.25
N THR A 295 7.33 -9.68 6.05
CA THR A 295 6.84 -10.11 4.75
C THR A 295 7.66 -11.29 4.27
N ALA A 296 7.01 -12.34 3.82
CA ALA A 296 7.67 -13.43 3.12
C ALA A 296 7.73 -13.15 1.62
N TYR A 297 8.76 -13.69 0.96
CA TYR A 297 8.97 -13.51 -0.47
C TYR A 297 9.16 -14.86 -1.15
N ALA A 298 8.57 -15.03 -2.32
CA ALA A 298 8.77 -16.20 -3.17
C ALA A 298 8.93 -15.77 -4.64
N PRO A 299 9.83 -16.43 -5.40
CA PRO A 299 9.88 -16.21 -6.83
C PRO A 299 8.60 -16.74 -7.47
N ILE A 300 8.09 -16.03 -8.48
CA ILE A 300 7.01 -16.50 -9.32
C ILE A 300 7.34 -16.28 -10.79
N THR A 301 6.84 -17.19 -11.64
CA THR A 301 6.93 -17.05 -13.09
C THR A 301 5.83 -16.12 -13.61
N GLU A 302 5.97 -15.64 -14.85
CA GLU A 302 4.92 -14.87 -15.53
C GLU A 302 3.60 -15.67 -15.61
N GLU A 303 3.68 -17.00 -15.79
CA GLU A 303 2.53 -17.89 -15.80
C GLU A 303 1.80 -17.91 -14.45
N LEU A 304 2.51 -18.11 -13.35
CA LEU A 304 1.94 -18.09 -12.01
C LEU A 304 1.47 -16.69 -11.59
N PHE A 305 2.02 -15.65 -12.19
CA PHE A 305 1.56 -14.28 -11.96
C PHE A 305 0.08 -14.09 -12.38
N HIS A 306 -0.35 -14.77 -13.44
CA HIS A 306 -1.73 -14.73 -13.95
C HIS A 306 -2.58 -15.91 -13.49
N GLY A 307 -1.97 -16.94 -12.96
CA GLY A 307 -2.60 -18.17 -12.50
C GLY A 307 -2.92 -18.21 -11.00
N ARG A 308 -3.29 -19.41 -10.56
CA ARG A 308 -3.52 -19.69 -9.15
C ARG A 308 -2.17 -19.80 -8.42
N ILE A 309 -1.99 -19.03 -7.37
CA ILE A 309 -0.79 -19.11 -6.51
C ILE A 309 -0.86 -20.43 -5.72
N PRO A 310 0.19 -21.27 -5.73
CA PRO A 310 0.27 -22.45 -4.87
C PRO A 310 0.51 -22.00 -3.43
N GLY A 311 -0.52 -21.49 -2.78
CA GLY A 311 -0.41 -20.75 -1.53
C GLY A 311 -0.07 -21.63 -0.33
N GLU A 312 -0.59 -22.85 -0.27
CA GLU A 312 -0.46 -23.70 0.91
C GLU A 312 0.99 -24.06 1.25
N PRO A 313 1.82 -24.60 0.32
CA PRO A 313 3.23 -24.88 0.61
C PRO A 313 4.05 -23.64 1.02
N LEU A 314 3.69 -22.47 0.47
CA LEU A 314 4.35 -21.20 0.81
C LEU A 314 4.02 -20.74 2.22
N VAL A 315 2.76 -20.88 2.63
CA VAL A 315 2.31 -20.54 3.98
C VAL A 315 2.94 -21.49 5.01
N GLU A 316 2.94 -22.80 4.76
CA GLU A 316 3.59 -23.78 5.64
C GLU A 316 5.11 -23.51 5.76
N GLY A 317 5.78 -23.20 4.64
CA GLY A 317 7.19 -22.80 4.64
C GLY A 317 7.43 -21.60 5.52
N PHE A 318 6.62 -20.56 5.36
CA PHE A 318 6.68 -19.35 6.17
C PHE A 318 6.47 -19.63 7.67
N LEU A 319 5.48 -20.45 8.03
CA LEU A 319 5.23 -20.80 9.44
C LEU A 319 6.39 -21.58 10.05
N ARG A 320 7.02 -22.50 9.29
CA ARG A 320 8.25 -23.18 9.75
C ARG A 320 9.39 -22.20 10.00
N ASP A 321 9.62 -21.25 9.08
CA ASP A 321 10.67 -20.25 9.23
C ASP A 321 10.40 -19.30 10.40
N LEU A 322 9.14 -18.92 10.60
CA LEU A 322 8.71 -18.09 11.70
C LEU A 322 8.92 -18.79 13.05
N ASN A 323 8.57 -20.08 13.16
CA ASN A 323 8.78 -20.87 14.36
C ASN A 323 10.28 -21.13 14.63
N ALA A 324 11.11 -21.26 13.58
CA ALA A 324 12.56 -21.31 13.73
C ALA A 324 13.15 -19.96 14.22
N ALA A 325 12.54 -18.84 13.84
CA ALA A 325 12.93 -17.50 14.31
C ALA A 325 12.51 -17.23 15.75
N LEU A 326 11.36 -17.79 16.15
CA LEU A 326 10.74 -17.61 17.47
C LEU A 326 10.20 -18.96 17.97
N PRO A 327 11.05 -19.83 18.56
CA PRO A 327 10.69 -21.21 18.92
C PRO A 327 9.48 -21.34 19.84
N GLY A 328 9.29 -20.44 20.80
CA GLY A 328 8.15 -20.44 21.73
C GLY A 328 6.83 -19.92 21.13
N PHE A 329 6.82 -19.50 19.87
CA PHE A 329 5.61 -18.94 19.26
C PHE A 329 4.65 -20.04 18.77
N GLU A 330 5.18 -21.14 18.23
CA GLU A 330 4.42 -22.31 17.77
C GLU A 330 3.22 -21.95 16.88
N ALA A 331 3.45 -21.11 15.89
CA ALA A 331 2.44 -20.74 14.92
C ALA A 331 1.98 -21.96 14.10
N ARG A 332 0.65 -22.16 13.99
CA ARG A 332 0.02 -23.31 13.32
C ARG A 332 -0.85 -22.87 12.18
N ARG A 333 -1.09 -23.76 11.22
CA ARG A 333 -1.90 -23.49 10.03
C ARG A 333 -3.35 -23.08 10.37
N GLU A 334 -3.93 -23.70 11.37
CA GLU A 334 -5.32 -23.48 11.83
C GLU A 334 -5.52 -22.05 12.40
N GLN A 335 -4.43 -21.40 12.81
CA GLN A 335 -4.45 -20.03 13.32
C GLN A 335 -4.36 -18.98 12.20
N VAL A 336 -4.17 -19.38 10.95
CA VAL A 336 -4.12 -18.47 9.82
C VAL A 336 -5.52 -18.03 9.43
N LEU A 337 -5.88 -16.80 9.81
CA LEU A 337 -7.16 -16.20 9.43
C LEU A 337 -7.15 -15.74 7.98
N ARG A 338 -6.03 -15.16 7.53
CA ARG A 338 -5.92 -14.59 6.17
C ARG A 338 -4.47 -14.53 5.71
N VAL A 339 -4.28 -14.72 4.41
CA VAL A 339 -3.01 -14.45 3.75
C VAL A 339 -3.19 -13.26 2.81
N LEU A 340 -2.34 -12.25 2.99
CA LEU A 340 -2.35 -11.02 2.22
C LEU A 340 -1.31 -11.13 1.11
N TRP A 341 -1.75 -11.51 -0.09
CA TRP A 341 -0.91 -11.73 -1.25
C TRP A 341 -0.65 -10.44 -2.01
N GLY A 342 0.62 -10.04 -2.12
CA GLY A 342 1.06 -8.89 -2.90
C GLY A 342 2.04 -9.31 -4.00
N ARG A 343 2.06 -8.54 -5.08
CA ARG A 343 3.03 -8.70 -6.15
C ARG A 343 3.94 -7.48 -6.20
N LEU A 344 5.24 -7.71 -6.12
CA LEU A 344 6.27 -6.67 -6.13
C LEU A 344 7.23 -6.87 -7.30
N PRO A 345 7.95 -5.82 -7.73
CA PRO A 345 9.03 -6.00 -8.67
C PRO A 345 10.23 -6.67 -7.99
N ALA A 346 10.77 -7.71 -8.61
CA ALA A 346 12.00 -8.37 -8.22
C ALA A 346 13.25 -7.60 -8.68
N ALA A 347 14.36 -7.75 -7.96
CA ALA A 347 15.66 -7.21 -8.34
C ALA A 347 16.17 -7.85 -9.64
N VAL A 348 16.01 -9.17 -9.74
CA VAL A 348 16.34 -9.99 -10.90
C VAL A 348 15.18 -10.95 -11.14
N GLU A 349 14.92 -11.28 -12.40
CA GLU A 349 13.87 -12.23 -12.77
C GLU A 349 14.07 -13.58 -12.09
N GLY A 350 12.99 -14.15 -11.55
CA GLY A 350 13.01 -15.41 -10.81
C GLY A 350 13.65 -15.35 -9.42
N SER A 351 14.01 -14.16 -8.91
CA SER A 351 14.55 -14.04 -7.56
C SER A 351 13.47 -13.73 -6.51
N ALA A 352 13.72 -14.13 -5.26
CA ALA A 352 12.91 -13.76 -4.09
C ALA A 352 13.33 -12.41 -3.47
N THR A 353 14.16 -11.62 -4.14
CA THR A 353 14.67 -10.35 -3.63
C THR A 353 13.89 -9.19 -4.28
N PRO A 354 13.21 -8.33 -3.52
CA PRO A 354 12.54 -7.16 -4.06
C PRO A 354 13.50 -6.18 -4.73
N ALA A 355 13.03 -5.51 -5.78
CA ALA A 355 13.79 -4.46 -6.44
C ALA A 355 14.25 -3.39 -5.42
N PRO A 356 15.50 -2.95 -5.47
CA PRO A 356 16.02 -1.98 -4.52
C PRO A 356 15.47 -0.57 -4.72
N ARG A 357 15.01 -0.24 -5.93
CA ARG A 357 14.55 1.09 -6.33
C ARG A 357 13.30 1.03 -7.19
N PRO A 358 12.44 2.05 -7.15
CA PRO A 358 11.36 2.20 -8.12
C PRO A 358 11.93 2.51 -9.51
N VAL A 359 11.15 2.20 -10.54
CA VAL A 359 11.44 2.54 -11.93
C VAL A 359 10.43 3.60 -12.37
N ILE A 360 10.93 4.69 -12.94
CA ILE A 360 10.16 5.71 -13.66
C ILE A 360 10.65 5.67 -15.10
N HIS A 361 9.80 5.24 -16.02
CA HIS A 361 10.15 5.06 -17.42
C HIS A 361 9.40 6.08 -18.27
N ASP A 362 10.16 6.98 -18.91
CA ASP A 362 9.66 7.96 -19.89
C ASP A 362 9.74 7.33 -21.29
N HIS A 363 8.59 6.89 -21.81
CA HIS A 363 8.51 6.25 -23.13
C HIS A 363 9.01 7.16 -24.26
N GLY A 364 8.78 8.49 -24.14
CA GLY A 364 9.21 9.46 -25.15
C GLY A 364 10.73 9.53 -25.31
N ARG A 365 11.51 9.29 -24.26
CA ARG A 365 12.98 9.25 -24.32
C ARG A 365 13.54 8.07 -25.09
N GLU A 366 12.78 7.00 -25.20
CA GLU A 366 13.16 5.78 -25.91
C GLU A 366 12.43 5.63 -27.26
N GLY A 367 11.93 6.73 -27.83
CA GLY A 367 11.28 6.78 -29.11
C GLY A 367 9.83 6.29 -29.14
N GLY A 368 9.21 6.14 -27.96
CA GLY A 368 7.77 5.88 -27.79
C GLY A 368 6.95 7.19 -27.70
N PRO A 369 5.67 7.09 -27.28
CA PRO A 369 4.79 8.23 -27.20
C PRO A 369 5.28 9.27 -26.17
N ARG A 370 5.48 10.52 -26.60
CA ARG A 370 5.79 11.65 -25.71
C ARG A 370 4.56 11.94 -24.84
N GLY A 371 4.79 12.11 -23.54
CA GLY A 371 3.70 12.29 -22.56
C GLY A 371 3.17 10.99 -21.98
N LEU A 372 3.83 9.84 -22.24
CA LEU A 372 3.57 8.59 -21.55
C LEU A 372 4.72 8.29 -20.57
N VAL A 373 4.38 8.09 -19.29
CA VAL A 373 5.33 7.66 -18.24
C VAL A 373 4.77 6.45 -17.53
N SER A 374 5.59 5.44 -17.30
CA SER A 374 5.24 4.24 -16.53
C SER A 374 6.02 4.18 -15.20
N VAL A 375 5.33 3.81 -14.11
CA VAL A 375 5.88 3.82 -12.75
C VAL A 375 5.74 2.44 -12.12
N SER A 376 6.87 1.83 -11.76
CA SER A 376 6.93 0.60 -10.96
C SER A 376 7.44 0.93 -9.57
N GLY A 377 6.55 0.93 -8.58
CA GLY A 377 6.89 1.25 -7.20
C GLY A 377 7.22 0.01 -6.36
N VAL A 378 7.98 0.20 -5.29
CA VAL A 378 8.39 -0.88 -4.38
C VAL A 378 7.83 -0.71 -2.98
N LYS A 379 7.66 0.53 -2.51
CA LYS A 379 7.34 0.84 -1.11
C LYS A 379 6.19 1.83 -0.99
N LEU A 380 5.26 1.56 -0.09
CA LEU A 380 4.19 2.50 0.26
C LEU A 380 4.75 3.84 0.77
N THR A 381 5.74 3.81 1.64
CA THR A 381 6.33 4.99 2.29
C THR A 381 6.73 6.11 1.31
N THR A 382 7.29 5.76 0.15
CA THR A 382 7.88 6.73 -0.78
C THR A 382 6.95 7.11 -1.94
N ALA A 383 5.67 6.77 -1.87
CA ALA A 383 4.75 7.01 -2.99
C ALA A 383 4.65 8.48 -3.38
N ARG A 384 4.61 9.41 -2.40
CA ARG A 384 4.53 10.85 -2.66
C ARG A 384 5.81 11.39 -3.31
N SER A 385 6.99 11.03 -2.78
CA SER A 385 8.26 11.49 -3.39
C SER A 385 8.43 10.96 -4.81
N ILE A 386 7.93 9.77 -5.12
CA ILE A 386 7.92 9.22 -6.48
C ILE A 386 6.92 10.00 -7.35
N ALA A 387 5.77 10.39 -6.84
CA ALA A 387 4.82 11.23 -7.55
C ALA A 387 5.45 12.57 -7.96
N GLU A 388 6.17 13.23 -7.06
CA GLU A 388 6.92 14.46 -7.37
C GLU A 388 7.98 14.25 -8.48
N LYS A 389 8.72 13.12 -8.44
CA LYS A 389 9.70 12.76 -9.48
C LYS A 389 9.02 12.53 -10.84
N VAL A 390 7.86 11.88 -10.87
CA VAL A 390 7.08 11.67 -12.10
C VAL A 390 6.61 12.98 -12.69
N LEU A 391 6.09 13.89 -11.87
CA LEU A 391 5.72 15.23 -12.30
C LEU A 391 6.95 16.00 -12.86
N GLY A 392 8.11 15.86 -12.21
CA GLY A 392 9.37 16.42 -12.71
C GLY A 392 9.78 15.87 -14.09
N VAL A 393 9.53 14.58 -14.38
CA VAL A 393 9.75 14.00 -15.72
C VAL A 393 8.84 14.65 -16.75
N PHE A 394 7.55 14.81 -16.47
CA PHE A 394 6.61 15.49 -17.37
C PHE A 394 6.97 16.97 -17.61
N ALA A 395 7.42 17.66 -16.57
CA ALA A 395 7.84 19.05 -16.71
C ALA A 395 9.11 19.18 -17.56
N SER A 396 10.12 18.33 -17.29
CA SER A 396 11.40 18.35 -18.03
C SER A 396 11.27 17.93 -19.51
N SER A 397 10.29 17.08 -19.83
CA SER A 397 9.96 16.71 -21.22
C SER A 397 9.08 17.73 -21.94
N GLY A 398 8.63 18.78 -21.25
CA GLY A 398 7.71 19.78 -21.80
C GLY A 398 6.28 19.28 -21.99
N ALA A 399 5.94 18.09 -21.51
CA ALA A 399 4.59 17.51 -21.64
C ALA A 399 3.57 18.24 -20.76
N LEU A 400 3.99 18.67 -19.56
CA LEU A 400 3.14 19.40 -18.60
C LEU A 400 3.86 20.65 -18.08
N ARG A 401 3.07 21.68 -17.76
CA ARG A 401 3.55 22.86 -17.02
C ARG A 401 3.02 22.75 -15.59
N LEU A 402 3.92 22.81 -14.64
CA LEU A 402 3.61 22.73 -13.21
C LEU A 402 3.65 24.11 -12.59
N ALA A 403 2.83 24.37 -11.60
CA ALA A 403 3.02 25.50 -10.70
C ALA A 403 4.36 25.35 -9.94
N ASP A 404 5.07 26.45 -9.70
CA ASP A 404 6.38 26.45 -9.03
C ASP A 404 6.32 25.81 -7.64
N ARG A 405 5.22 26.04 -6.93
CA ARG A 405 4.96 25.45 -5.61
C ARG A 405 3.61 24.73 -5.58
N PRO A 406 3.49 23.64 -4.84
CA PRO A 406 2.19 23.02 -4.61
C PRO A 406 1.26 23.99 -3.88
N ALA A 407 -0.02 24.03 -4.28
CA ALA A 407 -1.02 24.79 -3.55
C ALA A 407 -1.22 24.20 -2.13
N GLU A 408 -1.38 25.08 -1.18
CA GLU A 408 -1.78 24.70 0.20
C GLU A 408 -3.29 24.46 0.22
N VAL A 409 -3.69 23.26 -0.16
CA VAL A 409 -5.07 22.81 -0.08
C VAL A 409 -5.22 22.05 1.23
N GLU A 410 -6.12 22.50 2.10
CA GLU A 410 -6.40 21.81 3.34
C GLU A 410 -6.97 20.42 3.09
N ARG A 411 -6.48 19.40 3.80
CA ARG A 411 -7.04 18.06 3.74
C ARG A 411 -8.51 18.11 4.22
N PRO A 412 -9.47 17.46 3.53
CA PRO A 412 -10.83 17.37 4.03
C PRO A 412 -10.85 16.65 5.38
N ALA A 413 -11.82 16.98 6.22
CA ALA A 413 -12.05 16.23 7.44
C ALA A 413 -12.15 14.73 7.12
N PRO A 414 -11.47 13.86 7.86
CA PRO A 414 -11.53 12.43 7.61
C PRO A 414 -12.96 11.92 7.80
N ASP A 415 -13.37 10.98 6.95
CA ASP A 415 -14.58 10.24 7.24
C ASP A 415 -14.36 9.42 8.51
N PRO A 416 -15.27 9.47 9.49
CA PRO A 416 -15.12 8.69 10.70
C PRO A 416 -15.07 7.19 10.37
N PRO A 417 -14.32 6.39 11.13
CA PRO A 417 -14.44 4.94 11.03
C PRO A 417 -15.89 4.54 11.37
N LEU A 418 -16.37 3.51 10.70
CA LEU A 418 -17.68 2.91 10.99
C LEU A 418 -17.44 1.51 11.59
N PRO A 419 -17.34 1.37 12.93
CA PRO A 419 -17.25 0.07 13.58
C PRO A 419 -18.52 -0.75 13.35
N LEU A 420 -18.36 -2.05 13.07
CA LEU A 420 -19.52 -2.93 12.82
C LEU A 420 -20.48 -2.97 14.00
N ASP A 421 -19.94 -3.03 15.21
CA ASP A 421 -20.74 -3.11 16.43
C ASP A 421 -21.56 -1.82 16.68
N GLU A 422 -21.00 -0.67 16.29
CA GLU A 422 -21.70 0.62 16.35
C GLU A 422 -22.84 0.67 15.33
N LEU A 423 -22.57 0.25 14.07
CA LEU A 423 -23.62 0.17 13.05
C LEU A 423 -24.72 -0.82 13.44
N THR A 424 -24.36 -1.97 14.04
CA THR A 424 -25.32 -2.97 14.52
C THR A 424 -26.21 -2.37 15.60
N ARG A 425 -25.62 -1.75 16.62
CA ARG A 425 -26.37 -1.07 17.68
C ARG A 425 -27.28 0.03 17.14
N LEU A 426 -26.77 0.85 16.23
CA LEU A 426 -27.57 1.91 15.60
C LEU A 426 -28.74 1.32 14.80
N ALA A 427 -28.56 0.16 14.13
CA ALA A 427 -29.63 -0.50 13.40
C ALA A 427 -30.73 -1.08 14.32
N GLU A 428 -30.38 -1.47 15.53
CA GLU A 428 -31.31 -1.92 16.57
C GLU A 428 -32.10 -0.74 17.17
N GLU A 429 -31.44 0.41 17.38
CA GLU A 429 -32.03 1.61 17.96
C GLU A 429 -32.82 2.43 16.93
N ASP A 430 -32.23 2.68 15.75
CA ASP A 430 -32.80 3.44 14.63
C ASP A 430 -32.31 2.90 13.29
N TRP A 431 -33.09 1.99 12.71
CA TRP A 431 -32.80 1.39 11.40
C TRP A 431 -32.66 2.41 10.28
N GLY A 432 -33.46 3.51 10.32
CA GLY A 432 -33.40 4.58 9.33
C GLY A 432 -32.06 5.31 9.37
N ALA A 433 -31.62 5.71 10.56
CA ALA A 433 -30.32 6.35 10.79
C ALA A 433 -29.14 5.44 10.37
N ALA A 434 -29.17 4.16 10.71
CA ALA A 434 -28.15 3.20 10.30
C ALA A 434 -28.04 3.05 8.79
N ARG A 435 -29.19 2.97 8.11
CA ARG A 435 -29.26 2.91 6.63
C ARG A 435 -28.70 4.17 5.99
N ASP A 436 -29.06 5.34 6.50
CA ASP A 436 -28.63 6.61 5.93
C ASP A 436 -27.14 6.85 6.19
N HIS A 437 -26.62 6.40 7.33
CA HIS A 437 -25.18 6.42 7.63
C HIS A 437 -24.39 5.54 6.65
N LEU A 438 -24.83 4.28 6.46
CA LEU A 438 -24.21 3.36 5.49
C LEU A 438 -24.27 3.90 4.07
N ARG A 439 -25.43 4.44 3.65
CA ARG A 439 -25.62 5.05 2.34
C ARG A 439 -24.70 6.26 2.13
N GLY A 440 -24.55 7.10 3.15
CA GLY A 440 -23.66 8.25 3.10
C GLY A 440 -22.21 7.83 2.87
N LEU A 441 -21.70 6.82 3.59
CA LEU A 441 -20.35 6.29 3.39
C LEU A 441 -20.16 5.72 1.98
N VAL A 442 -21.11 4.90 1.52
CA VAL A 442 -21.10 4.29 0.19
C VAL A 442 -21.02 5.36 -0.91
N GLN A 443 -21.80 6.41 -0.82
CA GLN A 443 -21.82 7.52 -1.79
C GLN A 443 -20.54 8.35 -1.74
N ARG A 444 -20.09 8.77 -0.55
CA ARG A 444 -18.90 9.63 -0.41
C ARG A 444 -17.61 8.96 -0.88
N GLN A 445 -17.52 7.65 -0.79
CA GLN A 445 -16.28 6.90 -1.07
C GLN A 445 -16.37 6.02 -2.32
N SER A 446 -17.35 6.23 -3.19
CA SER A 446 -17.50 5.47 -4.44
C SER A 446 -17.50 3.95 -4.26
N VAL A 447 -18.28 3.44 -3.31
CA VAL A 447 -18.43 2.00 -3.04
C VAL A 447 -19.43 1.42 -4.02
N LEU A 448 -19.04 0.43 -4.83
CA LEU A 448 -19.93 -0.21 -5.80
C LEU A 448 -20.25 -1.66 -5.42
N ARG A 449 -19.35 -2.34 -4.72
CA ARG A 449 -19.49 -3.75 -4.37
C ARG A 449 -19.37 -3.97 -2.87
N LEU A 450 -20.00 -5.04 -2.37
CA LEU A 450 -19.92 -5.39 -0.95
C LEU A 450 -18.48 -5.59 -0.49
N GLU A 451 -17.66 -6.20 -1.33
CA GLU A 451 -16.23 -6.40 -1.06
C GLU A 451 -15.47 -5.08 -0.88
N ASP A 452 -15.85 -4.02 -1.61
CA ASP A 452 -15.24 -2.68 -1.46
C ASP A 452 -15.50 -2.16 -0.04
N LEU A 453 -16.71 -2.35 0.45
CA LEU A 453 -17.10 -1.95 1.80
C LEU A 453 -16.37 -2.79 2.85
N LEU A 454 -16.49 -4.11 2.77
CA LEU A 454 -16.00 -5.04 3.80
C LEU A 454 -14.47 -5.02 3.94
N LEU A 455 -13.75 -4.89 2.83
CA LEU A 455 -12.29 -5.03 2.81
C LEU A 455 -11.53 -3.70 2.63
N ARG A 456 -12.18 -2.67 2.03
CA ARG A 456 -11.48 -1.47 1.58
C ARG A 456 -12.04 -0.15 2.11
N ARG A 457 -13.18 -0.15 2.78
CA ARG A 457 -13.71 1.03 3.49
C ARG A 457 -13.85 0.82 4.97
N THR A 458 -13.97 -0.47 5.36
CA THR A 458 -14.09 -0.91 6.76
C THR A 458 -13.09 -2.04 7.03
N ASP A 459 -13.07 -2.52 8.26
CA ASP A 459 -12.32 -3.71 8.69
C ASP A 459 -13.19 -4.97 8.84
N TRP A 460 -14.46 -4.88 8.42
CA TRP A 460 -15.46 -5.92 8.68
C TRP A 460 -15.13 -7.25 8.00
N GLY A 461 -14.41 -7.21 6.87
CA GLY A 461 -14.04 -8.39 6.10
C GLY A 461 -12.71 -9.05 6.51
N ILE A 462 -12.07 -8.61 7.59
CA ILE A 462 -10.80 -9.18 8.05
C ILE A 462 -11.00 -10.59 8.59
N ASP A 463 -12.01 -10.76 9.43
CA ASP A 463 -12.42 -12.05 9.98
C ASP A 463 -13.60 -12.60 9.13
N PRO A 464 -13.54 -13.84 8.63
CA PRO A 464 -14.61 -14.43 7.82
C PRO A 464 -15.98 -14.46 8.50
N VAL A 465 -16.05 -14.76 9.81
CA VAL A 465 -17.31 -14.80 10.57
C VAL A 465 -17.90 -13.39 10.69
N ARG A 466 -17.06 -12.42 10.99
CA ARG A 466 -17.46 -11.00 11.07
C ARG A 466 -17.91 -10.47 9.69
N ALA A 467 -17.23 -10.89 8.61
CA ALA A 467 -17.59 -10.53 7.25
C ALA A 467 -19.00 -10.99 6.87
N GLU A 468 -19.37 -12.20 7.25
CA GLU A 468 -20.70 -12.76 6.98
C GLU A 468 -21.79 -12.00 7.74
N SER A 469 -21.56 -11.70 9.02
CA SER A 469 -22.48 -10.91 9.84
C SER A 469 -22.66 -9.49 9.29
N ALA A 470 -21.56 -8.85 8.87
CA ALA A 470 -21.60 -7.53 8.24
C ALA A 470 -22.35 -7.55 6.90
N ALA A 471 -22.17 -8.59 6.09
CA ALA A 471 -22.88 -8.75 4.83
C ALA A 471 -24.40 -8.83 5.05
N ARG A 472 -24.85 -9.66 5.99
CA ARG A 472 -26.26 -9.78 6.36
C ARG A 472 -26.84 -8.46 6.87
N LEU A 473 -26.09 -7.70 7.69
CA LEU A 473 -26.53 -6.38 8.16
C LEU A 473 -26.68 -5.41 7.00
N CYS A 474 -25.71 -5.35 6.08
CA CYS A 474 -25.78 -4.48 4.90
C CYS A 474 -27.00 -4.81 4.03
N GLU A 475 -27.28 -6.07 3.80
CA GLU A 475 -28.47 -6.52 3.06
C GLU A 475 -29.77 -6.12 3.76
N SER A 476 -29.86 -6.29 5.08
CA SER A 476 -31.02 -5.87 5.88
C SER A 476 -31.24 -4.36 5.81
N LEU A 477 -30.19 -3.56 5.79
CA LEU A 477 -30.24 -2.11 5.61
C LEU A 477 -30.57 -1.68 4.18
N GLY A 478 -30.89 -2.62 3.29
CA GLY A 478 -31.31 -2.37 1.91
C GLY A 478 -30.19 -2.04 0.96
N TRP A 479 -28.93 -2.24 1.37
CA TRP A 479 -27.81 -2.11 0.45
C TRP A 479 -27.69 -3.38 -0.39
N ARG A 480 -28.03 -3.27 -1.68
CA ARG A 480 -27.83 -4.34 -2.66
C ARG A 480 -26.59 -3.98 -3.47
N ALA A 481 -25.57 -4.82 -3.38
CA ALA A 481 -24.43 -4.73 -4.29
C ALA A 481 -24.96 -4.66 -5.74
N SER A 482 -24.37 -3.79 -6.56
CA SER A 482 -24.60 -3.87 -7.99
C SER A 482 -24.35 -5.32 -8.40
N ARG A 483 -25.26 -5.96 -9.14
CA ARG A 483 -25.11 -7.33 -9.61
C ARG A 483 -23.97 -7.38 -10.63
N ALA A 484 -22.73 -7.33 -10.14
CA ALA A 484 -21.60 -7.69 -10.97
C ALA A 484 -21.76 -9.18 -11.32
N ARG A 485 -21.78 -9.50 -12.63
CA ARG A 485 -21.48 -10.87 -13.06
C ARG A 485 -20.19 -11.26 -12.33
N PRO A 486 -20.12 -12.43 -11.69
CA PRO A 486 -18.87 -12.88 -11.08
C PRO A 486 -17.81 -12.78 -12.17
N ALA A 487 -16.83 -11.91 -11.98
CA ALA A 487 -15.56 -12.07 -12.64
C ALA A 487 -15.16 -13.49 -12.29
N ALA A 488 -14.97 -14.33 -13.30
CA ALA A 488 -14.69 -15.74 -13.14
C ALA A 488 -13.77 -15.91 -11.96
N ALA A 489 -14.25 -16.56 -10.92
CA ALA A 489 -13.58 -16.72 -9.66
C ALA A 489 -12.18 -17.25 -9.93
N GLY A 490 -11.18 -16.37 -9.83
CA GLY A 490 -9.82 -16.78 -9.55
C GLY A 490 -9.92 -17.42 -8.18
N GLY A 491 -10.17 -18.74 -8.15
CA GLY A 491 -10.62 -19.45 -6.99
C GLY A 491 -9.72 -19.23 -5.78
N MET A 492 -10.32 -18.73 -4.73
CA MET A 492 -9.94 -19.14 -3.39
C MET A 492 -10.55 -20.54 -3.19
N GLY A 493 -9.73 -21.54 -3.17
CA GLY A 493 -9.94 -22.91 -2.84
C GLY A 493 -8.61 -23.52 -2.54
#